data_ac7ad36c524206ea4e327c1fc6ec6747
#
_entry.id   ac7ad36c524206ea4e327c1fc6ec6747
#
_cell.length_a   1.000
_cell.length_b   1.000
_cell.length_c   1.000
_cell.angle_alpha   90.00
_cell.angle_beta   90.00
_cell.angle_gamma   90.00
#
_symmetry.space_group_name_H-M   'P 1'
#
loop_
_entity.id
_entity.type
_entity.pdbx_description
1 polymer ?
#
loop_
_entity_poly.entity_id
_entity_poly.type
_entity_poly.pdbx_seq_one_letter_code
_entity_poly.pdbx_strand_id
1 'polypeptide(L)'
;MSEKVIIFDTTLRDGEQAPGASLNVFEKVEIAKQLERLNVDVIEAGFPVSSQGQFEAVQRIADSVNAIITGLARTIDGDIDACQKSLKSADRSRIHTFIGTSDIHINGKFG
;
A
#
# COMPACT_ATOMS: atom_id res chain seq x y z
N MET A 1 -7.66 -21.18 -22.23
CA MET A 1 -7.88 -20.16 -21.30
C MET A 1 -6.62 -19.63 -20.72
N SER A 2 -6.43 -18.40 -20.73
CA SER A 2 -5.21 -17.85 -20.24
C SER A 2 -5.32 -17.52 -18.79
N GLU A 3 -4.21 -17.61 -18.08
CA GLU A 3 -4.16 -17.26 -16.72
C GLU A 3 -3.89 -15.78 -16.64
N LYS A 4 -4.49 -15.11 -15.73
CA LYS A 4 -4.21 -13.71 -15.53
C LYS A 4 -3.14 -13.57 -14.47
N VAL A 5 -2.09 -12.85 -14.79
CA VAL A 5 -1.04 -12.55 -13.83
C VAL A 5 -1.37 -11.20 -13.23
N ILE A 6 -1.47 -11.14 -11.91
CA ILE A 6 -1.75 -9.89 -11.21
C ILE A 6 -0.43 -9.28 -10.76
N ILE A 7 -0.18 -8.05 -11.17
CA ILE A 7 1.05 -7.36 -10.82
C ILE A 7 0.79 -6.48 -9.61
N PHE A 8 1.53 -6.74 -8.54
CA PHE A 8 1.42 -6.01 -7.28
C PHE A 8 2.70 -5.21 -7.11
N ASP A 9 2.61 -3.91 -7.03
CA ASP A 9 3.78 -3.03 -6.94
C ASP A 9 3.89 -2.41 -5.55
N THR A 10 5.05 -2.51 -4.93
CA THR A 10 5.30 -1.99 -3.60
C THR A 10 6.28 -0.82 -3.59
N THR A 11 6.57 -0.25 -4.75
CA THR A 11 7.54 0.83 -4.86
C THR A 11 7.26 1.98 -3.91
N LEU A 12 6.00 2.39 -3.83
CA LEU A 12 5.65 3.55 -3.02
C LEU A 12 5.69 3.29 -1.51
N ARG A 13 5.59 2.06 -1.09
CA ARG A 13 5.70 1.73 0.33
C ARG A 13 7.11 1.24 0.65
N ASP A 14 7.56 0.23 -0.07
CA ASP A 14 8.84 -0.41 0.21
C ASP A 14 10.00 0.46 -0.23
N GLY A 15 9.90 1.06 -1.40
CA GLY A 15 10.94 1.94 -1.90
C GLY A 15 11.14 3.18 -1.04
N GLU A 16 10.07 3.67 -0.41
CA GLU A 16 10.15 4.83 0.44
C GLU A 16 11.02 4.58 1.67
N GLN A 17 11.22 3.33 2.05
CA GLN A 17 12.01 3.00 3.21
C GLN A 17 13.49 2.89 2.89
N ALA A 18 13.86 3.01 1.62
CA ALA A 18 15.26 2.92 1.25
C ALA A 18 15.99 4.18 1.70
N PRO A 19 17.23 4.06 2.18
CA PRO A 19 17.98 5.21 2.62
C PRO A 19 18.11 6.25 1.50
N GLY A 20 17.81 7.49 1.80
CA GLY A 20 17.92 8.57 0.83
C GLY A 20 16.72 8.70 -0.08
N ALA A 21 15.78 7.79 -0.03
CA ALA A 21 14.59 7.88 -0.86
C ALA A 21 13.52 8.62 -0.08
N SER A 22 13.34 9.89 -0.35
CA SER A 22 12.33 10.68 0.33
C SER A 22 11.52 11.39 -0.74
N LEU A 23 10.24 11.03 -0.84
CA LEU A 23 9.38 11.58 -1.86
C LEU A 23 8.26 12.40 -1.22
N ASN A 24 7.93 13.51 -1.82
CA ASN A 24 6.77 14.28 -1.35
C ASN A 24 5.49 13.68 -1.95
N VAL A 25 4.35 14.17 -1.50
CA VAL A 25 3.07 13.62 -1.92
C VAL A 25 2.86 13.75 -3.43
N PHE A 26 3.29 14.87 -4.01
CA PHE A 26 3.11 15.06 -5.45
C PHE A 26 3.92 14.06 -6.25
N GLU A 27 5.15 13.79 -5.80
CA GLU A 27 5.99 12.82 -6.47
C GLU A 27 5.42 11.41 -6.36
N LYS A 28 4.85 11.09 -5.21
CA LYS A 28 4.24 9.77 -5.01
C LYS A 28 3.01 9.60 -5.91
N VAL A 29 2.20 10.63 -6.05
CA VAL A 29 1.04 10.57 -6.94
C VAL A 29 1.48 10.41 -8.39
N GLU A 30 2.53 11.09 -8.80
CA GLU A 30 3.04 10.97 -10.17
C GLU A 30 3.56 9.56 -10.43
N ILE A 31 4.25 8.96 -9.47
CA ILE A 31 4.72 7.58 -9.61
C ILE A 31 3.52 6.65 -9.71
N ALA A 32 2.49 6.85 -8.88
CA ALA A 32 1.30 6.02 -8.93
C ALA A 32 0.62 6.11 -10.30
N LYS A 33 0.56 7.29 -10.89
CA LYS A 33 0.00 7.46 -12.22
C LYS A 33 0.81 6.72 -13.28
N GLN A 34 2.13 6.75 -13.16
CA GLN A 34 2.99 6.01 -14.07
C GLN A 34 2.79 4.50 -13.94
N LEU A 35 2.65 4.02 -12.71
CA LEU A 35 2.40 2.61 -12.48
C LEU A 35 1.06 2.20 -13.08
N GLU A 36 0.07 3.06 -13.00
CA GLU A 36 -1.22 2.80 -13.60
C GLU A 36 -1.07 2.70 -15.13
N ARG A 37 -0.29 3.57 -15.74
CA ARG A 37 -0.06 3.54 -17.18
C ARG A 37 0.67 2.26 -17.62
N LEU A 38 1.46 1.69 -16.73
CA LEU A 38 2.16 0.44 -17.01
C LEU A 38 1.27 -0.78 -16.75
N ASN A 39 -0.01 -0.54 -16.44
CA ASN A 39 -0.99 -1.58 -16.21
C ASN A 39 -0.70 -2.44 -14.98
N VAL A 40 -0.13 -1.83 -13.96
CA VAL A 40 0.03 -2.49 -12.67
C VAL A 40 -1.36 -2.66 -12.08
N ASP A 41 -1.67 -3.84 -11.57
CA ASP A 41 -2.99 -4.14 -11.06
C ASP A 41 -3.23 -3.61 -9.66
N VAL A 42 -2.24 -3.73 -8.79
CA VAL A 42 -2.36 -3.31 -7.40
C VAL A 42 -1.18 -2.45 -7.02
N ILE A 43 -1.43 -1.29 -6.45
CA ILE A 43 -0.38 -0.38 -6.00
C ILE A 43 -0.45 -0.28 -4.49
N GLU A 44 0.63 -0.67 -3.82
CA GLU A 44 0.72 -0.50 -2.37
C GLU A 44 1.22 0.92 -2.12
N ALA A 45 0.32 1.77 -1.68
CA ALA A 45 0.58 3.19 -1.65
C ALA A 45 1.36 3.66 -0.42
N GLY A 46 1.29 2.95 0.67
CA GLY A 46 2.02 3.35 1.87
C GLY A 46 1.56 2.64 3.13
N PHE A 47 2.00 3.14 4.27
CA PHE A 47 1.68 2.60 5.58
C PHE A 47 0.97 3.72 6.37
N PRO A 48 -0.35 3.87 6.21
CA PRO A 48 -1.06 5.05 6.71
C PRO A 48 -0.88 5.38 8.18
N VAL A 49 -0.79 4.38 9.04
CA VAL A 49 -0.67 4.66 10.47
C VAL A 49 0.70 5.18 10.85
N SER A 50 1.70 4.98 10.02
CA SER A 50 3.08 5.30 10.38
C SER A 50 3.33 6.80 10.54
N SER A 51 2.59 7.64 9.83
CA SER A 51 2.70 9.09 9.98
C SER A 51 1.55 9.78 9.27
N GLN A 52 1.33 11.04 9.59
CA GLN A 52 0.32 11.85 8.92
C GLN A 52 0.66 11.99 7.43
N GLY A 53 1.94 12.12 7.11
CA GLY A 53 2.35 12.21 5.72
C GLY A 53 2.04 10.95 4.93
N GLN A 54 2.22 9.79 5.54
CA GLN A 54 1.90 8.52 4.90
C GLN A 54 0.37 8.41 4.69
N PHE A 55 -0.41 8.81 5.67
CA PHE A 55 -1.86 8.78 5.57
C PHE A 55 -2.31 9.65 4.40
N GLU A 56 -1.80 10.87 4.32
CA GLU A 56 -2.19 11.81 3.26
C GLU A 56 -1.74 11.31 1.89
N ALA A 57 -0.56 10.72 1.80
CA ALA A 57 -0.06 10.21 0.54
C ALA A 57 -0.96 9.09 0.01
N VAL A 58 -1.34 8.15 0.89
CA VAL A 58 -2.21 7.05 0.48
C VAL A 58 -3.58 7.60 0.05
N GLN A 59 -4.09 8.57 0.80
CA GLN A 59 -5.37 9.18 0.50
C GLN A 59 -5.36 9.87 -0.88
N ARG A 60 -4.29 10.63 -1.17
CA ARG A 60 -4.18 11.31 -2.44
C ARG A 60 -4.01 10.34 -3.60
N ILE A 61 -3.26 9.27 -3.41
CA ILE A 61 -3.10 8.26 -4.43
C ILE A 61 -4.45 7.57 -4.69
N ALA A 62 -5.18 7.24 -3.63
CA ALA A 62 -6.48 6.61 -3.76
C ALA A 62 -7.46 7.49 -4.54
N ASP A 63 -7.31 8.81 -4.40
CA ASP A 63 -8.16 9.77 -5.09
C ASP A 63 -7.78 9.94 -6.56
N SER A 64 -6.56 9.61 -6.92
CA SER A 64 -5.98 10.01 -8.20
C SER A 64 -5.88 8.93 -9.25
N VAL A 65 -5.87 7.67 -8.84
CA VAL A 65 -5.68 6.56 -9.79
C VAL A 65 -6.77 5.52 -9.65
N ASN A 66 -6.98 4.73 -10.69
CA ASN A 66 -8.04 3.72 -10.71
C ASN A 66 -7.57 2.30 -10.48
N ALA A 67 -6.28 2.07 -10.30
CA ALA A 67 -5.78 0.74 -9.96
C ALA A 67 -6.32 0.34 -8.58
N ILE A 68 -6.17 -0.91 -8.21
CA ILE A 68 -6.52 -1.34 -6.85
C ILE A 68 -5.46 -0.75 -5.93
N ILE A 69 -5.89 0.06 -4.97
CA ILE A 69 -4.97 0.72 -4.04
C ILE A 69 -4.95 -0.04 -2.72
N THR A 70 -3.76 -0.29 -2.23
CA THR A 70 -3.56 -1.04 -1.00
C THR A 70 -2.75 -0.22 -0.02
N GLY A 71 -3.12 -0.29 1.22
CA GLY A 71 -2.32 0.26 2.31
C GLY A 71 -1.84 -0.86 3.20
N LEU A 72 -0.68 -0.68 3.82
CA LEU A 72 -0.13 -1.65 4.75
C LEU A 72 -0.69 -1.37 6.14
N ALA A 73 -1.02 -2.39 6.86
CA ALA A 73 -1.48 -2.29 8.25
C ALA A 73 -1.07 -3.53 9.02
N ARG A 74 -0.64 -3.35 10.25
CA ARG A 74 -0.44 -4.48 11.13
C ARG A 74 -1.82 -4.96 11.57
N THR A 75 -1.91 -6.15 12.13
CA THR A 75 -3.19 -6.72 12.49
C THR A 75 -3.66 -6.19 13.85
N ILE A 76 -3.67 -4.88 14.02
CA ILE A 76 -4.19 -4.23 15.21
C ILE A 76 -5.18 -3.16 14.77
N ASP A 77 -6.17 -2.91 15.60
CA ASP A 77 -7.31 -2.09 15.23
C ASP A 77 -6.95 -0.68 14.75
N GLY A 78 -6.02 -0.03 15.41
CA GLY A 78 -5.67 1.33 15.01
C GLY A 78 -5.07 1.42 13.61
N ASP A 79 -4.23 0.43 13.25
CA ASP A 79 -3.61 0.40 11.94
C ASP A 79 -4.66 0.16 10.86
N ILE A 80 -5.55 -0.80 11.11
CA ILE A 80 -6.57 -1.16 10.15
C ILE A 80 -7.54 0.01 9.95
N ASP A 81 -7.91 0.68 11.03
CA ASP A 81 -8.79 1.81 10.96
C ASP A 81 -8.17 2.96 10.15
N ALA A 82 -6.91 3.28 10.40
CA ALA A 82 -6.22 4.32 9.65
C ALA A 82 -6.12 3.96 8.17
N CYS A 83 -5.86 2.70 7.90
CA CYS A 83 -5.75 2.23 6.52
C CYS A 83 -7.10 2.35 5.81
N GLN A 84 -8.17 1.94 6.43
CA GLN A 84 -9.50 2.04 5.85
C GLN A 84 -9.87 3.49 5.54
N LYS A 85 -9.57 4.39 6.47
CA LYS A 85 -9.89 5.79 6.28
C LYS A 85 -9.11 6.40 5.13
N SER A 86 -7.83 6.05 5.01
CA SER A 86 -7.00 6.60 3.95
C SER A 86 -7.40 6.09 2.57
N LEU A 87 -8.01 4.90 2.50
CA LEU A 87 -8.40 4.30 1.24
C LEU A 87 -9.85 4.60 0.86
N LYS A 88 -10.54 5.40 1.63
CA LYS A 88 -11.98 5.59 1.49
C LYS A 88 -12.41 6.05 0.10
N SER A 89 -11.62 6.86 -0.55
CA SER A 89 -11.98 7.38 -1.87
C SER A 89 -11.59 6.49 -3.04
N ALA A 90 -10.89 5.39 -2.79
CA ALA A 90 -10.50 4.50 -3.87
C ALA A 90 -11.72 3.71 -4.35
N ASP A 91 -11.84 3.53 -5.65
CA ASP A 91 -12.92 2.70 -6.20
C ASP A 91 -12.74 1.25 -5.79
N ARG A 92 -11.49 0.80 -5.76
CA ARG A 92 -11.15 -0.56 -5.34
C ARG A 92 -9.97 -0.48 -4.40
N SER A 93 -10.09 -1.07 -3.24
CA SER A 93 -9.02 -1.00 -2.25
C SER A 93 -8.86 -2.33 -1.53
N ARG A 94 -7.67 -2.53 -0.97
CA ARG A 94 -7.37 -3.69 -0.15
C ARG A 94 -6.50 -3.25 0.99
N ILE A 95 -6.52 -3.98 2.07
CA ILE A 95 -5.63 -3.76 3.18
C ILE A 95 -4.65 -4.91 3.22
N HIS A 96 -3.37 -4.59 3.13
CA HIS A 96 -2.33 -5.60 3.18
C HIS A 96 -1.86 -5.70 4.63
N THR A 97 -2.07 -6.83 5.24
CA THR A 97 -1.62 -7.04 6.62
C THR A 97 -0.51 -8.07 6.65
N PHE A 98 0.29 -8.03 7.69
CA PHE A 98 1.34 -9.01 7.86
C PHE A 98 1.46 -9.37 9.32
N ILE A 99 1.99 -10.56 9.57
CA ILE A 99 2.24 -11.02 10.90
C ILE A 99 3.74 -10.93 11.06
N GLY A 100 4.16 -10.44 12.20
CA GLY A 100 5.58 -10.29 12.45
C GLY A 100 6.32 -11.59 12.18
N THR A 101 7.54 -11.48 11.69
CA THR A 101 8.25 -12.65 11.30
C THR A 101 8.39 -13.63 12.37
N SER A 102 8.65 -13.14 13.55
CA SER A 102 8.75 -14.06 14.63
C SER A 102 7.47 -14.82 14.73
N ASP A 103 6.40 -14.20 14.36
CA ASP A 103 5.20 -14.90 14.53
C ASP A 103 5.04 -15.85 13.47
N ILE A 104 5.53 -15.52 12.38
CA ILE A 104 5.39 -16.36 11.34
C ILE A 104 6.02 -17.57 11.51
N HIS A 105 7.18 -17.53 11.93
CA HIS A 105 7.78 -18.76 12.03
C HIS A 105 7.14 -19.40 13.06
N ILE A 106 6.37 -18.70 13.52
CA ILE A 106 5.73 -19.33 14.39
C ILE A 106 5.03 -20.15 13.69
N ASN A 107 4.85 -19.87 12.68
CA ASN A 107 4.23 -20.61 12.16
C ASN A 107 4.49 -21.64 11.94
N GLY A 108 5.46 -21.50 11.88
CA GLY A 108 5.72 -22.73 11.96
C GLY A 108 5.01 -23.04 13.12
N LYS A 109 4.85 -22.26 13.87
CA LYS A 109 4.29 -22.53 14.93
C LYS A 109 3.02 -22.15 14.89
N PHE A 110 2.64 -21.49 14.14
CA PHE A 110 1.47 -21.17 14.10
C PHE A 110 0.89 -22.12 14.00
N GLY A 111 1.50 -22.40 13.81
CA GLY A 111 1.11 -23.30 13.63
C GLY A 111 0.98 -23.55 13.90
#